data_d491a1f4bfa3135d81c9acb080a0f70b
#
_entry.id   d491a1f4bfa3135d81c9acb080a0f70b
#
_cell.length_a   1.000
_cell.length_b   1.000
_cell.length_c   1.000
_cell.angle_alpha   90.00
_cell.angle_beta   90.00
_cell.angle_gamma   90.00
#
_symmetry.space_group_name_H-M   'P 1'
#
loop_
_entity.id
_entity.type
_entity.pdbx_description
1 polymer ?
#
loop_
_entity_poly.entity_id
_entity_poly.type
_entity_poly.pdbx_seq_one_letter_code
_entity_poly.pdbx_strand_id
1 'polypeptide(L)'
;LRSVTTACGNIAIGYMAGQATTNGDNTAIGFCAMHSNTSGEANVAIGLCASRAGTGARHNVAIGFRALDSSNTCGNVAIGYQAAYNQSSGKCNVVIGCQAMYNAAGGCEFVAVGHKAGYSNNADFNTAIGSCALYSNTTGTGNLAVGHCSLYASVTSNNNVAVGDEAIRNNTTGASNVALGA
;
A
#
# COMPACT_ATOMS: atom_id res chain seq x y z
N LEU A 1 18.16 13.65 -11.47
CA LEU A 1 19.10 12.53 -11.68
C LEU A 1 20.53 13.00 -11.45
N ARG A 2 21.02 12.88 -10.21
CA ARG A 2 22.37 13.37 -9.85
C ARG A 2 23.45 12.27 -9.92
N SER A 3 23.08 11.01 -9.79
CA SER A 3 24.01 9.88 -9.68
C SER A 3 23.82 8.79 -10.74
N VAL A 4 23.14 9.11 -11.83
CA VAL A 4 22.93 8.15 -12.94
C VAL A 4 24.23 8.02 -13.73
N THR A 5 24.82 6.83 -13.73
CA THR A 5 26.06 6.55 -14.48
C THR A 5 25.83 5.62 -15.68
N THR A 6 24.92 4.68 -15.57
CA THR A 6 24.67 3.65 -16.61
C THR A 6 23.21 3.40 -16.91
N ALA A 7 22.28 3.94 -16.12
CA ALA A 7 20.83 3.70 -16.28
C ALA A 7 20.24 4.53 -17.43
N CYS A 8 19.35 3.91 -18.20
CA CYS A 8 18.57 4.56 -19.26
C CYS A 8 17.07 4.52 -18.94
N GLY A 9 16.25 5.25 -19.71
CA GLY A 9 14.79 5.24 -19.58
C GLY A 9 14.22 5.96 -18.34
N ASN A 10 15.03 6.70 -17.56
CA ASN A 10 14.54 7.39 -16.38
C ASN A 10 13.95 8.77 -16.69
N ILE A 11 12.82 9.09 -16.07
CA ILE A 11 12.21 10.44 -16.03
C ILE A 11 12.31 10.96 -14.60
N ALA A 12 12.91 12.14 -14.39
CA ALA A 12 12.96 12.79 -13.08
C ALA A 12 12.62 14.28 -13.20
N ILE A 13 11.52 14.70 -12.59
CA ILE A 13 11.04 16.08 -12.60
C ILE A 13 10.81 16.53 -11.16
N GLY A 14 11.58 17.52 -10.71
CA GLY A 14 11.49 18.08 -9.36
C GLY A 14 12.81 18.05 -8.60
N TYR A 15 12.86 18.84 -7.51
CA TYR A 15 14.05 18.91 -6.65
C TYR A 15 14.34 17.55 -6.02
N MET A 16 15.56 17.06 -6.17
CA MET A 16 16.02 15.74 -5.70
C MET A 16 15.21 14.52 -6.21
N ALA A 17 14.38 14.68 -7.24
CA ALA A 17 13.69 13.54 -7.85
C ALA A 17 14.69 12.54 -8.42
N GLY A 18 14.57 11.26 -8.05
CA GLY A 18 15.45 10.18 -8.50
C GLY A 18 16.94 10.43 -8.20
N GLN A 19 17.28 11.13 -7.11
CA GLN A 19 18.66 11.60 -6.86
C GLN A 19 19.68 10.47 -6.81
N ALA A 20 19.36 9.37 -6.16
CA ALA A 20 20.25 8.22 -5.97
C ALA A 20 20.01 7.08 -6.97
N THR A 21 19.12 7.25 -7.96
CA THR A 21 18.73 6.20 -8.89
C THR A 21 19.91 5.80 -9.79
N THR A 22 20.27 4.51 -9.76
CA THR A 22 21.33 3.94 -10.62
C THR A 22 20.80 2.96 -11.66
N ASN A 23 19.57 2.43 -11.50
CA ASN A 23 18.90 1.55 -12.45
C ASN A 23 17.87 2.31 -13.31
N GLY A 24 17.40 1.65 -14.40
CA GLY A 24 16.60 2.28 -15.45
C GLY A 24 15.08 2.16 -15.29
N ASP A 25 14.39 2.78 -16.27
CA ASP A 25 12.95 2.69 -16.49
C ASP A 25 12.08 3.22 -15.33
N ASN A 26 12.61 4.16 -14.54
CA ASN A 26 11.88 4.78 -13.44
C ASN A 26 11.30 6.15 -13.83
N THR A 27 10.09 6.45 -13.37
CA THR A 27 9.47 7.77 -13.46
C THR A 27 9.31 8.37 -12.06
N ALA A 28 10.06 9.47 -11.78
CA ALA A 28 10.03 10.19 -10.50
C ALA A 28 9.61 11.64 -10.74
N ILE A 29 8.40 12.02 -10.32
CA ILE A 29 7.86 13.38 -10.49
C ILE A 29 7.44 13.95 -9.13
N GLY A 30 8.12 14.99 -8.67
CA GLY A 30 7.83 15.66 -7.40
C GLY A 30 9.09 15.91 -6.57
N PHE A 31 8.97 16.75 -5.53
CA PHE A 31 10.05 17.00 -4.57
C PHE A 31 10.41 15.69 -3.85
N CYS A 32 11.67 15.27 -3.91
CA CYS A 32 12.20 14.04 -3.31
C CYS A 32 11.45 12.75 -3.70
N ALA A 33 10.72 12.71 -4.82
CA ALA A 33 10.17 11.46 -5.33
C ALA A 33 11.32 10.49 -5.65
N MET A 34 11.26 9.25 -5.16
CA MET A 34 12.30 8.21 -5.32
C MET A 34 13.72 8.68 -4.92
N HIS A 35 13.82 9.55 -3.92
CA HIS A 35 15.10 10.17 -3.54
C HIS A 35 16.21 9.15 -3.26
N SER A 36 15.92 8.08 -2.52
CA SER A 36 16.88 7.07 -2.06
C SER A 36 16.83 5.76 -2.86
N ASN A 37 16.14 5.73 -4.00
CA ASN A 37 16.11 4.55 -4.84
C ASN A 37 17.45 4.34 -5.53
N THR A 38 18.23 3.37 -5.07
CA THR A 38 19.56 3.09 -5.65
C THR A 38 19.51 2.01 -6.72
N SER A 39 18.84 0.90 -6.48
CA SER A 39 18.83 -0.27 -7.36
C SER A 39 17.44 -0.71 -7.84
N GLY A 40 16.41 0.07 -7.55
CA GLY A 40 15.04 -0.20 -8.03
C GLY A 40 14.86 0.16 -9.50
N GLU A 41 14.01 -0.59 -10.18
CA GLU A 41 13.73 -0.42 -11.61
C GLU A 41 12.23 -0.48 -11.92
N ALA A 42 11.82 0.11 -13.04
CA ALA A 42 10.45 0.09 -13.54
C ALA A 42 9.41 0.58 -12.51
N ASN A 43 9.74 1.62 -11.75
CA ASN A 43 8.82 2.23 -10.79
C ASN A 43 8.26 3.54 -11.31
N VAL A 44 7.02 3.85 -10.90
CA VAL A 44 6.38 5.15 -11.09
C VAL A 44 6.15 5.78 -9.72
N ALA A 45 6.74 6.95 -9.46
CA ALA A 45 6.53 7.73 -8.23
C ALA A 45 6.16 9.17 -8.57
N ILE A 46 4.92 9.56 -8.27
CA ILE A 46 4.40 10.89 -8.57
C ILE A 46 3.84 11.53 -7.29
N GLY A 47 4.46 12.61 -6.85
CA GLY A 47 4.07 13.34 -5.65
C GLY A 47 5.24 13.65 -4.74
N LEU A 48 5.02 14.55 -3.77
CA LEU A 48 6.03 14.92 -2.78
C LEU A 48 6.39 13.69 -1.93
N CYS A 49 7.66 13.29 -1.95
CA CYS A 49 8.21 12.14 -1.25
C CYS A 49 7.54 10.79 -1.59
N ALA A 50 6.92 10.63 -2.77
CA ALA A 50 6.42 9.35 -3.21
C ALA A 50 7.59 8.36 -3.37
N SER A 51 7.47 7.14 -2.80
CA SER A 51 8.49 6.08 -2.81
C SER A 51 9.89 6.55 -2.39
N ARG A 52 9.97 7.48 -1.42
CA ARG A 52 11.19 8.23 -1.09
C ARG A 52 12.33 7.35 -0.60
N ALA A 53 12.05 6.40 0.29
CA ALA A 53 13.06 5.63 1.02
C ALA A 53 13.27 4.20 0.47
N GLY A 54 12.60 3.82 -0.60
CA GLY A 54 12.75 2.52 -1.24
C GLY A 54 14.10 2.42 -1.98
N THR A 55 15.01 1.58 -1.52
CA THR A 55 16.36 1.44 -2.12
C THR A 55 16.43 0.44 -3.25
N GLY A 56 15.64 -0.64 -3.21
CA GLY A 56 15.64 -1.73 -4.20
C GLY A 56 14.25 -2.09 -4.73
N ALA A 57 13.29 -1.20 -4.57
CA ALA A 57 11.89 -1.41 -4.97
C ALA A 57 11.74 -1.53 -6.49
N ARG A 58 10.90 -2.47 -6.98
CA ARG A 58 10.69 -2.72 -8.41
C ARG A 58 9.22 -2.84 -8.76
N HIS A 59 8.88 -2.38 -9.99
CA HIS A 59 7.53 -2.53 -10.55
C HIS A 59 6.42 -1.95 -9.65
N ASN A 60 6.70 -0.88 -8.92
CA ASN A 60 5.71 -0.23 -8.05
C ASN A 60 5.13 1.02 -8.70
N VAL A 61 3.88 1.31 -8.38
CA VAL A 61 3.21 2.57 -8.68
C VAL A 61 2.89 3.28 -7.38
N ALA A 62 3.49 4.45 -7.14
CA ALA A 62 3.27 5.28 -5.96
C ALA A 62 2.80 6.68 -6.40
N ILE A 63 1.53 7.01 -6.19
CA ILE A 63 0.96 8.31 -6.60
C ILE A 63 0.32 9.00 -5.40
N GLY A 64 0.86 10.14 -5.01
CA GLY A 64 0.37 10.94 -3.89
C GLY A 64 1.47 11.32 -2.90
N PHE A 65 1.14 12.21 -1.95
CA PHE A 65 2.05 12.61 -0.88
C PHE A 65 2.46 11.40 -0.06
N ARG A 66 3.76 11.06 -0.04
CA ARG A 66 4.36 9.96 0.71
C ARG A 66 3.67 8.61 0.48
N ALA A 67 3.08 8.38 -0.69
CA ALA A 67 2.62 7.05 -1.06
C ALA A 67 3.83 6.12 -1.17
N LEU A 68 3.73 4.93 -0.57
CA LEU A 68 4.76 3.88 -0.57
C LEU A 68 6.14 4.37 -0.07
N ASP A 69 6.16 5.29 0.90
CA ASP A 69 7.37 6.03 1.31
C ASP A 69 8.54 5.14 1.74
N SER A 70 8.27 4.02 2.43
CA SER A 70 9.29 3.15 3.04
C SER A 70 9.43 1.77 2.39
N SER A 71 8.93 1.57 1.18
CA SER A 71 8.87 0.23 0.57
C SER A 71 10.16 -0.15 -0.16
N ASN A 72 10.66 -1.34 0.16
CA ASN A 72 11.73 -2.03 -0.57
C ASN A 72 11.24 -3.26 -1.34
N THR A 73 9.95 -3.32 -1.65
CA THR A 73 9.27 -4.48 -2.19
C THR A 73 8.82 -4.26 -3.64
N CYS A 74 8.15 -5.22 -4.24
CA CYS A 74 7.81 -5.17 -5.65
C CYS A 74 6.32 -5.43 -5.92
N GLY A 75 5.86 -4.90 -7.06
CA GLY A 75 4.53 -5.16 -7.59
C GLY A 75 3.40 -4.46 -6.85
N ASN A 76 3.67 -3.39 -6.09
CA ASN A 76 2.63 -2.68 -5.34
C ASN A 76 2.08 -1.48 -6.11
N VAL A 77 0.78 -1.24 -6.00
CA VAL A 77 0.10 -0.03 -6.45
C VAL A 77 -0.39 0.73 -5.21
N ALA A 78 0.11 1.94 -4.96
CA ALA A 78 -0.31 2.80 -3.86
C ALA A 78 -0.71 4.18 -4.40
N ILE A 79 -1.99 4.52 -4.30
CA ILE A 79 -2.55 5.78 -4.81
C ILE A 79 -3.32 6.50 -3.70
N GLY A 80 -2.84 7.68 -3.31
CA GLY A 80 -3.49 8.52 -2.30
C GLY A 80 -2.50 9.12 -1.30
N TYR A 81 -2.99 10.03 -0.47
CA TYR A 81 -2.24 10.62 0.64
C TYR A 81 -1.81 9.52 1.61
N GLN A 82 -0.51 9.27 1.74
CA GLN A 82 0.09 8.27 2.62
C GLN A 82 -0.46 6.83 2.44
N ALA A 83 -0.90 6.48 1.23
CA ALA A 83 -1.28 5.10 0.93
C ALA A 83 -0.05 4.18 1.04
N ALA A 84 -0.18 3.05 1.74
CA ALA A 84 0.89 2.08 2.01
C ALA A 84 2.16 2.71 2.61
N TYR A 85 2.01 3.69 3.51
CA TYR A 85 3.12 4.54 3.99
C TYR A 85 4.24 3.75 4.66
N ASN A 86 3.93 2.85 5.61
CA ASN A 86 4.89 2.05 6.38
C ASN A 86 5.14 0.65 5.81
N GLN A 87 4.73 0.38 4.58
CA GLN A 87 4.87 -0.94 3.98
C GLN A 87 6.34 -1.25 3.67
N SER A 88 6.97 -2.11 4.45
CA SER A 88 8.40 -2.46 4.30
C SER A 88 8.64 -3.82 3.63
N SER A 89 7.72 -4.78 3.71
CA SER A 89 7.92 -6.15 3.23
C SER A 89 6.77 -6.75 2.38
N GLY A 90 5.60 -6.11 2.31
CA GLY A 90 4.45 -6.61 1.54
C GLY A 90 4.63 -6.46 0.03
N LYS A 91 4.11 -7.41 -0.74
CA LYS A 91 4.22 -7.47 -2.22
C LYS A 91 2.86 -7.64 -2.86
N CYS A 92 2.76 -7.20 -4.12
CA CYS A 92 1.58 -7.42 -4.97
C CYS A 92 0.28 -6.87 -4.36
N ASN A 93 0.37 -5.73 -3.68
CA ASN A 93 -0.78 -5.08 -3.05
C ASN A 93 -1.37 -3.98 -3.95
N VAL A 94 -2.69 -3.83 -3.90
CA VAL A 94 -3.42 -2.71 -4.51
C VAL A 94 -4.01 -1.85 -3.39
N VAL A 95 -3.48 -0.63 -3.21
CA VAL A 95 -3.81 0.26 -2.09
C VAL A 95 -4.24 1.62 -2.63
N ILE A 96 -5.52 1.93 -2.55
CA ILE A 96 -6.10 3.16 -3.10
C ILE A 96 -6.93 3.89 -2.04
N GLY A 97 -6.51 5.08 -1.66
CA GLY A 97 -7.23 5.92 -0.70
C GLY A 97 -6.31 6.62 0.30
N CYS A 98 -6.85 7.65 0.95
CA CYS A 98 -6.14 8.37 2.00
C CYS A 98 -5.86 7.43 3.19
N GLN A 99 -4.60 7.26 3.53
CA GLN A 99 -4.12 6.39 4.61
C GLN A 99 -4.62 4.92 4.53
N ALA A 100 -5.01 4.44 3.35
CA ALA A 100 -5.22 3.02 3.16
C ALA A 100 -3.92 2.28 3.45
N MET A 101 -3.97 1.17 4.20
CA MET A 101 -2.82 0.33 4.58
C MET A 101 -1.66 1.15 5.19
N TYR A 102 -1.98 2.21 5.96
CA TYR A 102 -0.98 3.18 6.43
C TYR A 102 0.05 2.58 7.39
N ASN A 103 -0.41 1.78 8.35
CA ASN A 103 0.40 1.21 9.44
C ASN A 103 0.66 -0.30 9.25
N ALA A 104 0.74 -0.73 8.01
CA ALA A 104 0.98 -2.11 7.63
C ALA A 104 2.44 -2.29 7.20
N ALA A 105 3.21 -3.06 7.92
CA ALA A 105 4.61 -3.34 7.58
C ALA A 105 4.76 -4.52 6.61
N GLY A 106 3.81 -5.47 6.62
CA GLY A 106 3.78 -6.69 5.81
C GLY A 106 2.50 -6.81 4.98
N GLY A 107 2.05 -8.04 4.77
CA GLY A 107 0.85 -8.38 3.99
C GLY A 107 1.10 -8.36 2.49
N CYS A 108 0.85 -9.51 1.85
CA CYS A 108 0.97 -9.68 0.41
C CYS A 108 -0.41 -9.96 -0.20
N GLU A 109 -0.55 -9.63 -1.49
CA GLU A 109 -1.76 -9.93 -2.26
C GLU A 109 -3.03 -9.36 -1.60
N PHE A 110 -2.91 -8.14 -1.08
CA PHE A 110 -3.97 -7.43 -0.40
C PHE A 110 -4.58 -6.34 -1.30
N VAL A 111 -5.90 -6.22 -1.25
CA VAL A 111 -6.64 -5.13 -1.91
C VAL A 111 -7.24 -4.20 -0.85
N ALA A 112 -6.80 -2.94 -0.78
CA ALA A 112 -7.34 -1.90 0.08
C ALA A 112 -7.86 -0.73 -0.77
N VAL A 113 -9.16 -0.50 -0.77
CA VAL A 113 -9.75 0.63 -1.50
C VAL A 113 -10.68 1.43 -0.57
N GLY A 114 -10.30 2.65 -0.24
CA GLY A 114 -11.06 3.54 0.64
C GLY A 114 -10.20 4.25 1.68
N HIS A 115 -10.77 5.26 2.34
CA HIS A 115 -10.09 5.95 3.44
C HIS A 115 -9.82 4.97 4.59
N LYS A 116 -8.54 4.81 4.95
CA LYS A 116 -8.08 3.89 6.01
C LYS A 116 -8.52 2.43 5.85
N ALA A 117 -8.83 1.97 4.62
CA ALA A 117 -9.08 0.56 4.37
C ALA A 117 -7.82 -0.26 4.70
N GLY A 118 -7.96 -1.35 5.47
CA GLY A 118 -6.85 -2.19 5.90
C GLY A 118 -5.76 -1.46 6.68
N TYR A 119 -6.09 -0.44 7.45
CA TYR A 119 -5.13 0.50 8.05
C TYR A 119 -3.95 -0.17 8.76
N SER A 120 -4.19 -1.23 9.53
CA SER A 120 -3.18 -1.98 10.30
C SER A 120 -2.93 -3.40 9.76
N ASN A 121 -3.36 -3.70 8.53
CA ASN A 121 -3.29 -5.06 8.00
C ASN A 121 -1.86 -5.49 7.69
N ASN A 122 -1.36 -6.51 8.40
CA ASN A 122 -0.06 -7.13 8.15
C ASN A 122 -0.15 -8.56 7.61
N ALA A 123 -1.35 -9.01 7.25
CA ALA A 123 -1.64 -10.37 6.82
C ALA A 123 -2.00 -10.45 5.33
N ASP A 124 -1.79 -11.62 4.76
CA ASP A 124 -1.94 -11.88 3.33
C ASP A 124 -3.39 -12.17 2.93
N PHE A 125 -3.67 -12.06 1.62
CA PHE A 125 -4.90 -12.53 0.98
C PHE A 125 -6.19 -11.89 1.51
N ASN A 126 -6.15 -10.65 1.98
CA ASN A 126 -7.35 -9.94 2.42
C ASN A 126 -7.83 -8.93 1.38
N THR A 127 -9.13 -8.67 1.38
CA THR A 127 -9.75 -7.62 0.55
C THR A 127 -10.56 -6.69 1.44
N ALA A 128 -10.25 -5.39 1.42
CA ALA A 128 -10.92 -4.33 2.17
C ALA A 128 -11.37 -3.22 1.22
N ILE A 129 -12.66 -3.11 0.97
CA ILE A 129 -13.25 -2.09 0.09
C ILE A 129 -14.29 -1.28 0.87
N GLY A 130 -14.00 -0.03 1.12
CA GLY A 130 -14.84 0.87 1.90
C GLY A 130 -14.04 1.64 2.94
N SER A 131 -14.59 2.76 3.43
CA SER A 131 -13.94 3.53 4.50
C SER A 131 -13.84 2.67 5.76
N CYS A 132 -12.64 2.56 6.32
CA CYS A 132 -12.33 1.79 7.51
C CYS A 132 -12.68 0.28 7.44
N ALA A 133 -12.89 -0.28 6.25
CA ALA A 133 -13.03 -1.73 6.11
C ALA A 133 -11.74 -2.43 6.56
N LEU A 134 -11.87 -3.50 7.35
CA LEU A 134 -10.77 -4.30 7.89
C LEU A 134 -9.68 -3.46 8.61
N TYR A 135 -10.11 -2.44 9.34
CA TYR A 135 -9.21 -1.41 9.91
C TYR A 135 -8.17 -1.97 10.88
N SER A 136 -8.55 -2.86 11.79
CA SER A 136 -7.73 -3.34 12.91
C SER A 136 -7.03 -4.68 12.65
N ASN A 137 -7.14 -5.25 11.46
CA ASN A 137 -6.59 -6.57 11.18
C ASN A 137 -5.06 -6.56 11.28
N THR A 138 -4.51 -7.48 12.06
CA THR A 138 -3.05 -7.63 12.17
C THR A 138 -2.54 -8.93 11.59
N THR A 139 -3.22 -10.05 11.83
CA THR A 139 -2.75 -11.39 11.43
C THR A 139 -3.82 -12.26 10.76
N GLY A 140 -5.07 -11.80 10.69
CA GLY A 140 -6.16 -12.54 10.04
C GLY A 140 -6.00 -12.57 8.52
N THR A 141 -6.12 -13.74 7.92
CA THR A 141 -5.95 -13.96 6.47
C THR A 141 -7.25 -14.37 5.78
N GLY A 142 -7.34 -14.14 4.47
CA GLY A 142 -8.45 -14.63 3.66
C GLY A 142 -9.79 -13.93 3.93
N ASN A 143 -9.79 -12.72 4.49
CA ASN A 143 -11.02 -11.99 4.78
C ASN A 143 -11.44 -11.11 3.60
N LEU A 144 -12.74 -11.07 3.32
CA LEU A 144 -13.39 -10.14 2.39
C LEU A 144 -14.27 -9.17 3.17
N ALA A 145 -13.91 -7.90 3.18
CA ALA A 145 -14.65 -6.82 3.81
C ALA A 145 -15.06 -5.78 2.76
N VAL A 146 -16.34 -5.64 2.48
CA VAL A 146 -16.90 -4.67 1.52
C VAL A 146 -17.98 -3.84 2.19
N GLY A 147 -17.77 -2.56 2.35
CA GLY A 147 -18.66 -1.63 3.03
C GLY A 147 -17.96 -0.78 4.07
N HIS A 148 -18.56 0.34 4.48
CA HIS A 148 -18.03 1.18 5.54
C HIS A 148 -17.96 0.38 6.84
N CYS A 149 -16.78 0.39 7.50
CA CYS A 149 -16.52 -0.29 8.76
C CYS A 149 -16.83 -1.81 8.79
N SER A 150 -16.93 -2.47 7.63
CA SER A 150 -17.04 -3.93 7.58
C SER A 150 -15.79 -4.60 8.17
N LEU A 151 -15.95 -5.63 9.01
CA LEU A 151 -14.86 -6.31 9.75
C LEU A 151 -13.92 -5.34 10.49
N TYR A 152 -14.43 -4.20 10.96
CA TYR A 152 -13.62 -3.12 11.54
C TYR A 152 -12.70 -3.58 12.69
N ALA A 153 -13.24 -4.33 13.65
CA ALA A 153 -12.52 -4.79 14.85
C ALA A 153 -11.85 -6.16 14.67
N SER A 154 -11.85 -6.73 13.47
CA SER A 154 -11.19 -8.00 13.17
C SER A 154 -9.68 -7.89 13.37
N VAL A 155 -9.12 -8.60 14.34
CA VAL A 155 -7.69 -8.53 14.66
C VAL A 155 -6.95 -9.77 14.15
N THR A 156 -7.47 -10.96 14.45
CA THR A 156 -6.82 -12.25 14.14
C THR A 156 -7.75 -13.23 13.42
N SER A 157 -8.96 -12.79 13.07
CA SER A 157 -9.97 -13.65 12.45
C SER A 157 -9.66 -13.96 10.99
N ASN A 158 -9.97 -15.19 10.56
CA ASN A 158 -9.67 -15.68 9.22
C ASN A 158 -10.92 -16.07 8.45
N ASN A 159 -10.84 -15.98 7.11
CA ASN A 159 -11.82 -16.52 6.18
C ASN A 159 -13.25 -16.00 6.41
N ASN A 160 -13.41 -14.75 6.81
CA ASN A 160 -14.73 -14.14 6.95
C ASN A 160 -15.11 -13.36 5.68
N VAL A 161 -16.41 -13.39 5.35
CA VAL A 161 -16.99 -12.59 4.28
C VAL A 161 -18.00 -11.63 4.91
N ALA A 162 -17.75 -10.33 4.82
CA ALA A 162 -18.62 -9.26 5.33
C ALA A 162 -18.91 -8.26 4.21
N VAL A 163 -20.14 -8.20 3.76
CA VAL A 163 -20.58 -7.27 2.71
C VAL A 163 -21.76 -6.47 3.23
N GLY A 164 -21.58 -5.17 3.37
CA GLY A 164 -22.57 -4.23 3.89
C GLY A 164 -21.97 -3.22 4.87
N ASP A 165 -22.72 -2.19 5.20
CA ASP A 165 -22.33 -1.19 6.19
C ASP A 165 -22.23 -1.85 7.57
N GLU A 166 -21.11 -1.70 8.24
CA GLU A 166 -20.79 -2.32 9.55
C GLU A 166 -20.95 -3.86 9.63
N ALA A 167 -21.06 -4.57 8.50
CA ALA A 167 -21.18 -6.03 8.49
C ALA A 167 -20.03 -6.69 9.28
N ILE A 168 -20.36 -7.55 10.24
CA ILE A 168 -19.45 -8.24 11.18
C ILE A 168 -18.48 -7.25 11.88
N ARG A 169 -18.87 -6.02 12.16
CA ARG A 169 -18.00 -4.96 12.66
C ARG A 169 -17.18 -5.33 13.90
N ASN A 170 -17.79 -6.04 14.86
CA ASN A 170 -17.22 -6.31 16.18
C ASN A 170 -16.60 -7.71 16.31
N ASN A 171 -16.41 -8.44 15.24
CA ASN A 171 -15.76 -9.74 15.27
C ASN A 171 -14.24 -9.57 15.48
N THR A 172 -13.71 -10.02 16.58
CA THR A 172 -12.27 -9.93 16.87
C THR A 172 -11.50 -11.19 16.49
N THR A 173 -12.08 -12.38 16.68
CA THR A 173 -11.38 -13.66 16.55
C THR A 173 -12.17 -14.74 15.81
N GLY A 174 -13.48 -14.56 15.60
CA GLY A 174 -14.35 -15.55 14.93
C GLY A 174 -13.95 -15.75 13.47
N ALA A 175 -13.86 -16.98 13.02
CA ALA A 175 -13.45 -17.33 11.66
C ALA A 175 -14.61 -17.95 10.86
N SER A 176 -14.49 -17.92 9.52
CA SER A 176 -15.39 -18.60 8.58
C SER A 176 -16.85 -18.13 8.68
N ASN A 177 -17.07 -16.87 9.01
CA ASN A 177 -18.40 -16.27 9.06
C ASN A 177 -18.74 -15.61 7.73
N VAL A 178 -20.02 -15.63 7.35
CA VAL A 178 -20.56 -14.91 6.20
C VAL A 178 -21.69 -14.01 6.66
N ALA A 179 -21.59 -12.72 6.36
CA ALA A 179 -22.67 -11.74 6.57
C ALA A 179 -22.87 -10.90 5.31
N LEU A 180 -24.10 -10.77 4.89
CA LEU A 180 -24.57 -9.92 3.80
C LEU A 180 -25.64 -8.98 4.35
N GLY A 181 -25.40 -7.68 4.29
CA GLY A 181 -26.25 -6.66 4.89
C GLY A 181 -25.61 -5.95 6.08
N ALA A 182 -26.29 -4.94 6.61
CA ALA A 182 -25.86 -4.15 7.75
C ALA A 182 -26.18 -4.87 9.08
#